data_f7a44a279169477434f6fa09c78ec20c
#
_entry.id   f7a44a279169477434f6fa09c78ec20c
#
_cell.length_a   1.000
_cell.length_b   1.000
_cell.length_c   1.000
_cell.angle_alpha   90.00
_cell.angle_beta   90.00
_cell.angle_gamma   90.00
#
_symmetry.space_group_name_H-M   'P 1'
#
loop_
_entity.id
_entity.type
_entity.pdbx_description
1 polymer ?
#
loop_
_entity_poly.entity_id
_entity_poly.type
_entity_poly.pdbx_seq_one_letter_code
_entity_poly.pdbx_strand_id
1 'polypeptide(L)'
;MDQTIQYFNSEEAARILNVNVSSIKRWTEDGTLECVKTVGGHRKFTMQHLAKFLEEHKTKTTRANLFPIESEEDLEINTRILKADFAFLIDYVSDQSRQCHRDRVHRVFNGLYLAQHPLHEIYDQLVTPVLQRNGDLWEQGQITIVEEHFSTQTIRDCLIRLQGIIQIPSEKIGTAFCLIMSQELHDVAIKMVDHILELKGYQILFSGQMTPSMKIEKIFELYHPDRVYISSTIVTDVNLTQAEFDKICYIAQAHGARVFVGGQGFNQIDFSHPAVEKRLGTFEEVYLS
;
A
#
# COMPACT_ATOMS: atom_id res chain seq x y z
N MET A 1 0.21 -17.67 8.93
CA MET A 1 1.68 -17.65 8.84
C MET A 1 2.15 -16.56 9.79
N ASP A 2 2.96 -16.92 10.78
CA ASP A 2 3.51 -15.95 11.70
C ASP A 2 4.36 -14.94 10.91
N GLN A 3 3.91 -13.70 10.85
CA GLN A 3 4.74 -12.61 10.37
C GLN A 3 5.88 -12.46 11.38
N THR A 4 7.09 -12.80 10.98
CA THR A 4 8.27 -12.61 11.81
C THR A 4 8.47 -11.11 11.98
N ILE A 5 8.03 -10.56 13.11
CA ILE A 5 8.21 -9.14 13.43
C ILE A 5 9.71 -8.88 13.53
N GLN A 6 10.24 -8.04 12.65
CA GLN A 6 11.62 -7.62 12.68
C GLN A 6 11.83 -6.64 13.84
N TYR A 7 12.77 -6.96 14.73
CA TYR A 7 13.14 -6.13 15.87
C TYR A 7 14.51 -5.49 15.67
N PHE A 8 14.60 -4.21 15.94
CA PHE A 8 15.83 -3.42 15.96
C PHE A 8 16.30 -3.22 17.40
N ASN A 9 17.61 -3.28 17.65
CA ASN A 9 18.19 -2.87 18.92
C ASN A 9 18.37 -1.36 19.00
N SER A 10 18.86 -0.83 20.15
CA SER A 10 19.03 0.62 20.34
C SER A 10 20.08 1.25 19.42
N GLU A 11 21.08 0.50 18.99
CA GLU A 11 22.11 0.99 18.06
C GLU A 11 21.57 1.06 16.63
N GLU A 12 20.80 0.05 16.21
CA GLU A 12 20.11 0.02 14.93
C GLU A 12 19.06 1.14 14.83
N ALA A 13 18.24 1.31 15.88
CA ALA A 13 17.29 2.40 15.96
C ALA A 13 17.97 3.78 15.90
N ALA A 14 19.11 3.94 16.58
CA ALA A 14 19.90 5.17 16.55
C ALA A 14 20.44 5.48 15.14
N ARG A 15 20.90 4.44 14.44
CA ARG A 15 21.33 4.56 13.03
C ARG A 15 20.19 4.95 12.10
N ILE A 16 19.03 4.29 12.23
CA ILE A 16 17.83 4.59 11.42
C ILE A 16 17.39 6.05 11.66
N LEU A 17 17.30 6.48 12.91
CA LEU A 17 16.88 7.85 13.26
C LEU A 17 17.99 8.90 13.13
N ASN A 18 19.20 8.49 12.72
CA ASN A 18 20.41 9.31 12.60
C ASN A 18 20.70 10.16 13.86
N VAL A 19 20.69 9.50 15.02
CA VAL A 19 20.92 10.11 16.34
C VAL A 19 21.88 9.28 17.16
N ASN A 20 22.37 9.85 18.28
CA ASN A 20 23.16 9.09 19.23
C ASN A 20 22.30 8.05 19.99
N VAL A 21 22.89 6.91 20.35
CA VAL A 21 22.21 5.88 21.18
C VAL A 21 21.71 6.44 22.51
N SER A 22 22.38 7.47 23.05
CA SER A 22 21.94 8.20 24.25
C SER A 22 20.59 8.91 24.05
N SER A 23 20.32 9.42 22.84
CA SER A 23 19.02 10.01 22.50
C SER A 23 17.91 8.96 22.50
N ILE A 24 18.17 7.78 21.92
CA ILE A 24 17.24 6.65 21.95
C ILE A 24 16.91 6.25 23.39
N LYS A 25 17.94 6.14 24.23
CA LYS A 25 17.75 5.81 25.67
C LYS A 25 16.86 6.84 26.36
N ARG A 26 17.17 8.13 26.21
CA ARG A 26 16.41 9.22 26.81
C ARG A 26 14.94 9.20 26.32
N TRP A 27 14.70 9.12 25.00
CA TRP A 27 13.35 9.11 24.44
C TRP A 27 12.51 7.89 24.83
N THR A 28 13.16 6.75 25.10
CA THR A 28 12.45 5.59 25.64
C THR A 28 12.20 5.67 27.16
N GLU A 29 13.00 6.44 27.90
CA GLU A 29 12.83 6.71 29.34
C GLU A 29 11.74 7.73 29.60
N ASP A 30 11.65 8.77 28.77
CA ASP A 30 10.61 9.82 28.85
C ASP A 30 9.30 9.43 28.13
N GLY A 31 9.25 8.24 27.49
CA GLY A 31 8.07 7.74 26.81
C GLY A 31 7.84 8.34 25.41
N THR A 32 8.74 9.19 24.91
CA THR A 32 8.64 9.80 23.58
C THR A 32 8.82 8.80 22.45
N LEU A 33 9.66 7.75 22.65
CA LEU A 33 9.88 6.66 21.73
C LEU A 33 9.44 5.33 22.37
N GLU A 34 8.44 4.69 21.80
CA GLU A 34 7.97 3.39 22.26
C GLU A 34 8.98 2.28 21.98
N CYS A 35 9.07 1.30 22.88
CA CYS A 35 9.88 0.10 22.71
C CYS A 35 9.32 -1.08 23.46
N VAL A 36 9.66 -2.30 23.02
CA VAL A 36 9.46 -3.54 23.80
C VAL A 36 10.71 -3.79 24.60
N LYS A 37 10.60 -4.08 25.91
CA LYS A 37 11.70 -4.49 26.75
C LYS A 37 11.73 -6.01 26.87
N THR A 38 12.88 -6.62 26.61
CA THR A 38 13.09 -8.05 26.88
C THR A 38 13.21 -8.32 28.41
N VAL A 39 13.10 -9.59 28.81
CA VAL A 39 13.27 -9.98 30.18
C VAL A 39 14.64 -9.53 30.80
N GLY A 40 15.67 -9.41 29.92
CA GLY A 40 16.98 -8.87 30.30
C GLY A 40 17.08 -7.35 30.26
N GLY A 41 15.98 -6.62 30.10
CA GLY A 41 15.94 -5.15 30.08
C GLY A 41 16.43 -4.48 28.77
N HIS A 42 16.78 -5.27 27.74
CA HIS A 42 17.17 -4.71 26.44
C HIS A 42 15.99 -4.15 25.69
N ARG A 43 16.14 -2.94 25.16
CA ARG A 43 15.15 -2.27 24.32
C ARG A 43 15.14 -2.89 22.92
N LYS A 44 13.95 -3.20 22.42
CA LYS A 44 13.70 -3.67 21.06
C LYS A 44 12.67 -2.77 20.42
N PHE A 45 12.90 -2.37 19.18
CA PHE A 45 12.06 -1.47 18.40
C PHE A 45 11.51 -2.21 17.19
N THR A 46 10.25 -2.00 16.89
CA THR A 46 9.68 -2.37 15.59
C THR A 46 9.78 -1.20 14.65
N MET A 47 9.66 -1.44 13.33
CA MET A 47 9.56 -0.36 12.35
C MET A 47 8.38 0.56 12.66
N GLN A 48 7.29 0.02 13.20
CA GLN A 48 6.11 0.77 13.61
C GLN A 48 6.42 1.80 14.72
N HIS A 49 7.23 1.44 15.72
CA HIS A 49 7.67 2.38 16.77
C HIS A 49 8.47 3.54 16.18
N LEU A 50 9.37 3.25 15.22
CA LEU A 50 10.21 4.27 14.58
C LEU A 50 9.40 5.16 13.65
N ALA A 51 8.46 4.61 12.88
CA ALA A 51 7.56 5.36 12.00
C ALA A 51 6.69 6.33 12.80
N LYS A 52 6.05 5.86 13.88
CA LYS A 52 5.22 6.69 14.78
C LYS A 52 6.04 7.85 15.37
N PHE A 53 7.24 7.55 15.86
CA PHE A 53 8.14 8.58 16.40
C PHE A 53 8.50 9.64 15.36
N LEU A 54 8.82 9.26 14.14
CA LEU A 54 9.14 10.19 13.04
C LEU A 54 7.93 11.05 12.67
N GLU A 55 6.74 10.48 12.66
CA GLU A 55 5.50 11.18 12.34
C GLU A 55 5.16 12.24 13.40
N GLU A 56 5.27 11.89 14.67
CA GLU A 56 4.98 12.79 15.81
C GLU A 56 6.07 13.87 16.01
N HIS A 57 7.31 13.64 15.52
CA HIS A 57 8.47 14.50 15.80
C HIS A 57 9.18 15.01 14.54
N LYS A 58 8.42 15.36 13.50
CA LYS A 58 8.90 15.84 12.17
C LYS A 58 10.05 16.86 12.20
N THR A 59 10.17 17.64 13.25
CA THR A 59 11.19 18.69 13.37
C THR A 59 12.51 18.24 14.00
N LYS A 60 12.58 17.05 14.60
CA LYS A 60 13.74 16.58 15.36
C LYS A 60 14.70 15.68 14.59
N THR A 61 14.30 15.19 13.40
CA THR A 61 15.05 14.21 12.64
C THR A 61 15.28 14.65 11.19
N THR A 62 16.15 15.65 10.99
CA THR A 62 16.41 16.24 9.66
C THR A 62 17.24 15.37 8.71
N ARG A 63 17.78 14.20 9.14
CA ARG A 63 18.61 13.29 8.33
C ARG A 63 18.52 11.88 8.87
N ALA A 64 17.34 11.23 8.74
CA ALA A 64 17.23 9.82 9.09
C ALA A 64 18.01 8.94 8.10
N ASN A 65 18.80 7.99 8.61
CA ASN A 65 19.21 6.84 7.83
C ASN A 65 18.05 5.85 7.85
N LEU A 66 17.31 5.77 6.75
CA LEU A 66 16.04 5.04 6.66
C LEU A 66 16.20 3.52 6.82
N PHE A 67 17.44 3.02 6.62
CA PHE A 67 17.85 1.64 6.84
C PHE A 67 19.37 1.57 7.09
N PRO A 68 19.90 0.44 7.63
CA PRO A 68 21.34 0.25 7.79
C PRO A 68 22.06 0.41 6.45
N ILE A 69 23.10 1.25 6.43
CA ILE A 69 23.96 1.47 5.25
C ILE A 69 25.16 0.55 5.41
N GLU A 70 25.20 -0.51 4.61
CA GLU A 70 26.27 -1.52 4.62
C GLU A 70 27.09 -1.50 3.32
N SER A 71 26.61 -0.79 2.30
CA SER A 71 27.22 -0.68 0.98
C SER A 71 27.08 0.72 0.38
N GLU A 72 27.83 1.00 -0.69
CA GLU A 72 27.68 2.23 -1.48
C GLU A 72 26.29 2.29 -2.14
N GLU A 73 25.75 1.15 -2.56
CA GLU A 73 24.39 1.04 -3.10
C GLU A 73 23.36 1.47 -2.06
N ASP A 74 23.46 1.02 -0.81
CA ASP A 74 22.55 1.43 0.26
C ASP A 74 22.59 2.94 0.50
N LEU A 75 23.78 3.54 0.44
CA LEU A 75 23.95 5.00 0.58
C LEU A 75 23.29 5.75 -0.58
N GLU A 76 23.47 5.25 -1.82
CA GLU A 76 22.84 5.84 -3.00
C GLU A 76 21.31 5.77 -2.88
N ILE A 77 20.75 4.58 -2.61
CA ILE A 77 19.30 4.39 -2.48
C ILE A 77 18.72 5.28 -1.37
N ASN A 78 19.35 5.33 -0.19
CA ASN A 78 18.94 6.22 0.89
C ASN A 78 18.92 7.70 0.43
N THR A 79 19.93 8.12 -0.33
CA THR A 79 20.02 9.47 -0.86
C THR A 79 18.91 9.77 -1.88
N ARG A 80 18.59 8.78 -2.78
CA ARG A 80 17.51 8.90 -3.77
C ARG A 80 16.13 8.99 -3.10
N ILE A 81 15.90 8.19 -2.07
CA ILE A 81 14.68 8.23 -1.27
C ILE A 81 14.51 9.60 -0.62
N LEU A 82 15.54 10.11 0.07
CA LEU A 82 15.49 11.41 0.74
C LEU A 82 15.31 12.61 -0.22
N LYS A 83 15.70 12.45 -1.48
CA LYS A 83 15.51 13.45 -2.54
C LYS A 83 14.21 13.29 -3.32
N ALA A 84 13.41 12.24 -3.04
CA ALA A 84 12.24 11.86 -3.83
C ALA A 84 12.58 11.69 -5.33
N ASP A 85 13.73 11.06 -5.64
CA ASP A 85 14.15 10.80 -7.01
C ASP A 85 13.38 9.60 -7.58
N PHE A 86 12.09 9.82 -7.82
CA PHE A 86 11.20 8.76 -8.30
C PHE A 86 11.62 8.20 -9.65
N ALA A 87 12.22 9.00 -10.54
CA ALA A 87 12.69 8.51 -11.83
C ALA A 87 13.74 7.39 -11.66
N PHE A 88 14.73 7.59 -10.80
CA PHE A 88 15.72 6.57 -10.46
C PHE A 88 15.08 5.38 -9.73
N LEU A 89 14.21 5.65 -8.76
CA LEU A 89 13.59 4.61 -7.95
C LEU A 89 12.67 3.68 -8.76
N ILE A 90 11.99 4.20 -9.81
CA ILE A 90 11.19 3.38 -10.73
C ILE A 90 12.08 2.36 -11.44
N ASP A 91 13.19 2.79 -12.01
CA ASP A 91 14.12 1.89 -12.70
C ASP A 91 14.68 0.84 -11.74
N TYR A 92 15.14 1.27 -10.58
CA TYR A 92 15.67 0.38 -9.55
C TYR A 92 14.66 -0.66 -9.07
N VAL A 93 13.45 -0.23 -8.69
CA VAL A 93 12.39 -1.13 -8.19
C VAL A 93 11.90 -2.07 -9.30
N SER A 94 11.79 -1.60 -10.55
CA SER A 94 11.48 -2.45 -11.70
C SER A 94 12.49 -3.59 -11.83
N ASP A 95 13.78 -3.29 -11.80
CA ASP A 95 14.83 -4.30 -11.92
C ASP A 95 14.86 -5.25 -10.71
N GLN A 96 14.81 -4.72 -9.49
CA GLN A 96 14.88 -5.54 -8.27
C GLN A 96 13.64 -6.43 -8.10
N SER A 97 12.46 -5.95 -8.48
CA SER A 97 11.23 -6.73 -8.37
C SER A 97 11.19 -7.90 -9.35
N ARG A 98 11.68 -7.75 -10.59
CA ARG A 98 11.80 -8.84 -11.57
C ARG A 98 12.79 -9.92 -11.13
N GLN A 99 13.81 -9.54 -10.36
CA GLN A 99 14.80 -10.45 -9.77
C GLN A 99 14.35 -11.05 -8.43
N CYS A 100 13.12 -10.79 -7.99
CA CYS A 100 12.57 -11.23 -6.71
C CYS A 100 13.35 -10.75 -5.47
N HIS A 101 14.09 -9.65 -5.57
CA HIS A 101 14.85 -9.07 -4.46
C HIS A 101 13.93 -8.30 -3.50
N ARG A 102 13.04 -9.02 -2.81
CA ARG A 102 12.01 -8.45 -1.90
C ARG A 102 12.57 -7.48 -0.88
N ASP A 103 13.73 -7.77 -0.30
CA ASP A 103 14.30 -6.93 0.74
C ASP A 103 14.74 -5.57 0.21
N ARG A 104 15.24 -5.51 -1.04
CA ARG A 104 15.62 -4.25 -1.70
C ARG A 104 14.40 -3.40 -2.04
N VAL A 105 13.36 -4.02 -2.62
CA VAL A 105 12.09 -3.33 -2.91
C VAL A 105 11.43 -2.83 -1.61
N HIS A 106 11.38 -3.68 -0.58
CA HIS A 106 10.82 -3.34 0.73
C HIS A 106 11.55 -2.18 1.40
N ARG A 107 12.90 -2.11 1.28
CA ARG A 107 13.68 -0.95 1.78
C ARG A 107 13.24 0.36 1.14
N VAL A 108 12.99 0.36 -0.18
CA VAL A 108 12.53 1.57 -0.88
C VAL A 108 11.15 1.99 -0.38
N PHE A 109 10.19 1.07 -0.32
CA PHE A 109 8.82 1.38 0.14
C PHE A 109 8.82 1.90 1.59
N ASN A 110 9.47 1.18 2.50
CA ASN A 110 9.59 1.60 3.89
C ASN A 110 10.35 2.92 4.02
N GLY A 111 11.43 3.07 3.26
CA GLY A 111 12.24 4.27 3.28
C GLY A 111 11.44 5.52 2.88
N LEU A 112 10.65 5.45 1.81
CA LEU A 112 9.77 6.54 1.39
C LEU A 112 8.71 6.85 2.46
N TYR A 113 8.06 5.83 3.02
CA TYR A 113 7.08 6.01 4.09
C TYR A 113 7.71 6.64 5.34
N LEU A 114 8.90 6.18 5.77
CA LEU A 114 9.65 6.75 6.89
C LEU A 114 10.17 8.17 6.60
N ALA A 115 10.50 8.47 5.34
CA ALA A 115 10.81 9.82 4.88
C ALA A 115 9.58 10.74 4.81
N GLN A 116 8.43 10.25 5.26
CA GLN A 116 7.16 10.99 5.36
C GLN A 116 6.51 11.30 4.00
N HIS A 117 6.80 10.49 2.96
CA HIS A 117 6.00 10.54 1.74
C HIS A 117 4.63 9.91 2.01
N PRO A 118 3.52 10.59 1.67
CA PRO A 118 2.18 10.03 1.80
C PRO A 118 2.03 8.74 0.98
N LEU A 119 1.22 7.79 1.45
CA LEU A 119 1.00 6.53 0.73
C LEU A 119 0.52 6.74 -0.70
N HIS A 120 -0.41 7.67 -0.92
CA HIS A 120 -0.91 7.96 -2.26
C HIS A 120 0.19 8.46 -3.19
N GLU A 121 1.13 9.29 -2.69
CA GLU A 121 2.28 9.74 -3.47
C GLU A 121 3.20 8.56 -3.84
N ILE A 122 3.51 7.67 -2.89
CA ILE A 122 4.31 6.45 -3.14
C ILE A 122 3.62 5.58 -4.20
N TYR A 123 2.30 5.44 -4.14
CA TYR A 123 1.55 4.63 -5.09
C TYR A 123 1.46 5.27 -6.47
N ASP A 124 1.19 6.57 -6.54
CA ASP A 124 1.08 7.29 -7.81
C ASP A 124 2.44 7.52 -8.48
N GLN A 125 3.49 7.86 -7.71
CA GLN A 125 4.79 8.24 -8.26
C GLN A 125 5.79 7.09 -8.39
N LEU A 126 5.58 5.97 -7.69
CA LEU A 126 6.49 4.83 -7.76
C LEU A 126 5.80 3.54 -8.17
N VAL A 127 4.81 3.05 -7.38
CA VAL A 127 4.30 1.68 -7.57
C VAL A 127 3.58 1.53 -8.91
N THR A 128 2.67 2.45 -9.23
CA THR A 128 1.93 2.45 -10.49
C THR A 128 2.87 2.56 -11.71
N PRO A 129 3.82 3.51 -11.76
CA PRO A 129 4.79 3.57 -12.86
C PRO A 129 5.66 2.31 -13.01
N VAL A 130 6.05 1.66 -11.91
CA VAL A 130 6.81 0.39 -11.97
C VAL A 130 5.97 -0.72 -12.60
N LEU A 131 4.70 -0.88 -12.17
CA LEU A 131 3.80 -1.89 -12.73
C LEU A 131 3.54 -1.63 -14.22
N GLN A 132 3.27 -0.38 -14.59
CA GLN A 132 3.09 0.03 -15.99
C GLN A 132 4.34 -0.28 -16.83
N ARG A 133 5.52 0.14 -16.36
CA ARG A 133 6.80 -0.12 -17.04
C ARG A 133 7.02 -1.61 -17.29
N ASN A 134 6.77 -2.46 -16.30
CA ASN A 134 6.95 -3.90 -16.47
C ASN A 134 5.93 -4.53 -17.42
N GLY A 135 4.69 -4.02 -17.42
CA GLY A 135 3.69 -4.37 -18.44
C GLY A 135 4.12 -3.98 -19.85
N ASP A 136 4.60 -2.75 -20.03
CA ASP A 136 5.09 -2.24 -21.32
C ASP A 136 6.31 -3.07 -21.84
N LEU A 137 7.25 -3.42 -20.94
CA LEU A 137 8.41 -4.26 -21.28
C LEU A 137 7.98 -5.65 -21.72
N TRP A 138 6.96 -6.23 -21.09
CA TRP A 138 6.38 -7.51 -21.50
C TRP A 138 5.67 -7.39 -22.86
N GLU A 139 4.83 -6.40 -23.07
CA GLU A 139 4.15 -6.18 -24.36
C GLU A 139 5.12 -5.98 -25.52
N GLN A 140 6.28 -5.36 -25.25
CA GLN A 140 7.37 -5.16 -26.23
C GLN A 140 8.25 -6.41 -26.42
N GLY A 141 7.99 -7.50 -25.65
CA GLY A 141 8.79 -8.73 -25.71
C GLY A 141 10.21 -8.59 -25.12
N GLN A 142 10.47 -7.55 -24.34
CA GLN A 142 11.77 -7.32 -23.68
C GLN A 142 11.94 -8.15 -22.42
N ILE A 143 10.84 -8.52 -21.77
CA ILE A 143 10.79 -9.46 -20.66
C ILE A 143 9.72 -10.53 -20.92
N THR A 144 9.87 -11.66 -20.25
CA THR A 144 8.86 -12.73 -20.29
C THR A 144 7.66 -12.40 -19.39
N ILE A 145 6.51 -13.01 -19.66
CA ILE A 145 5.34 -12.94 -18.77
C ILE A 145 5.66 -13.44 -17.36
N VAL A 146 6.58 -14.40 -17.22
CA VAL A 146 7.00 -14.93 -15.91
C VAL A 146 7.78 -13.89 -15.12
N GLU A 147 8.64 -13.10 -15.77
CA GLU A 147 9.38 -11.99 -15.12
C GLU A 147 8.43 -10.86 -14.71
N GLU A 148 7.42 -10.55 -15.53
CA GLU A 148 6.36 -9.61 -15.15
C GLU A 148 5.61 -10.11 -13.90
N HIS A 149 5.20 -11.38 -13.88
CA HIS A 149 4.55 -11.98 -12.71
C HIS A 149 5.45 -11.98 -11.46
N PHE A 150 6.76 -12.26 -11.60
CA PHE A 150 7.71 -12.16 -10.49
C PHE A 150 7.74 -10.75 -9.92
N SER A 151 7.77 -9.75 -10.78
CA SER A 151 7.72 -8.35 -10.37
C SER A 151 6.44 -8.02 -9.61
N THR A 152 5.29 -8.32 -10.19
CA THR A 152 3.97 -8.04 -9.59
C THR A 152 3.82 -8.73 -8.23
N GLN A 153 4.22 -10.02 -8.09
CA GLN A 153 4.17 -10.70 -6.80
C GLN A 153 5.17 -10.13 -5.79
N THR A 154 6.36 -9.73 -6.22
CA THR A 154 7.36 -9.09 -5.35
C THR A 154 6.83 -7.76 -4.81
N ILE A 155 6.24 -6.93 -5.66
CA ILE A 155 5.62 -5.66 -5.27
C ILE A 155 4.46 -5.90 -4.31
N ARG A 156 3.57 -6.83 -4.61
CA ARG A 156 2.43 -7.20 -3.77
C ARG A 156 2.86 -7.66 -2.37
N ASP A 157 3.87 -8.54 -2.28
CA ASP A 157 4.44 -8.98 -1.00
C ASP A 157 5.00 -7.79 -0.19
N CYS A 158 5.67 -6.85 -0.85
CA CYS A 158 6.22 -5.67 -0.21
C CYS A 158 5.14 -4.68 0.25
N LEU A 159 4.03 -4.53 -0.50
CA LEU A 159 2.88 -3.74 -0.08
C LEU A 159 2.21 -4.33 1.18
N ILE A 160 2.05 -5.67 1.25
CA ILE A 160 1.51 -6.34 2.45
C ILE A 160 2.41 -6.09 3.67
N ARG A 161 3.75 -6.12 3.49
CA ARG A 161 4.69 -5.81 4.57
C ARG A 161 4.65 -4.34 4.97
N LEU A 162 4.49 -3.42 4.00
CA LEU A 162 4.34 -1.99 4.26
C LEU A 162 3.10 -1.70 5.11
N GLN A 163 1.98 -2.40 4.87
CA GLN A 163 0.77 -2.31 5.69
C GLN A 163 1.06 -2.53 7.18
N GLY A 164 2.01 -3.40 7.52
CA GLY A 164 2.39 -3.69 8.91
C GLY A 164 3.06 -2.53 9.65
N ILE A 165 3.48 -1.46 8.97
CA ILE A 165 4.07 -0.26 9.60
C ILE A 165 3.18 0.99 9.49
N ILE A 166 2.08 0.91 8.73
CA ILE A 166 1.12 2.01 8.60
C ILE A 166 0.38 2.22 9.93
N GLN A 167 0.24 3.48 10.33
CA GLN A 167 -0.50 3.84 11.55
C GLN A 167 -2.00 3.83 11.25
N ILE A 168 -2.68 2.76 11.64
CA ILE A 168 -4.12 2.60 11.41
C ILE A 168 -4.87 3.12 12.64
N PRO A 169 -5.82 4.10 12.47
CA PRO A 169 -6.64 4.58 13.57
C PRO A 169 -7.45 3.46 14.23
N SER A 170 -7.51 3.45 15.56
CA SER A 170 -8.32 2.50 16.33
C SER A 170 -9.83 2.75 16.17
N GLU A 171 -10.23 4.02 16.14
CA GLU A 171 -11.62 4.41 15.88
C GLU A 171 -11.93 4.31 14.39
N LYS A 172 -13.05 3.66 14.08
CA LYS A 172 -13.50 3.49 12.69
C LYS A 172 -14.55 4.54 12.35
N ILE A 173 -14.36 5.18 11.17
CA ILE A 173 -15.26 6.23 10.67
C ILE A 173 -16.36 5.70 9.75
N GLY A 174 -16.28 4.43 9.35
CA GLY A 174 -17.22 3.77 8.45
C GLY A 174 -16.69 2.43 7.96
N THR A 175 -17.44 1.78 7.09
CA THR A 175 -17.07 0.51 6.45
C THR A 175 -16.96 0.69 4.94
N ALA A 176 -15.83 0.29 4.37
CA ALA A 176 -15.60 0.29 2.92
C ALA A 176 -15.48 -1.14 2.40
N PHE A 177 -16.18 -1.45 1.31
CA PHE A 177 -16.10 -2.71 0.61
C PHE A 177 -15.24 -2.56 -0.65
N CYS A 178 -14.09 -3.20 -0.66
CA CYS A 178 -13.12 -3.19 -1.76
C CYS A 178 -13.21 -4.50 -2.53
N LEU A 179 -13.50 -4.43 -3.83
CA LEU A 179 -13.65 -5.59 -4.69
C LEU A 179 -13.10 -5.35 -6.10
N ILE A 180 -12.84 -6.44 -6.80
CA ILE A 180 -12.57 -6.49 -8.23
C ILE A 180 -13.64 -7.33 -8.93
N MET A 181 -13.77 -7.15 -10.24
CA MET A 181 -14.75 -7.90 -11.03
C MET A 181 -14.41 -9.40 -11.05
N SER A 182 -15.41 -10.27 -11.23
CA SER A 182 -15.27 -11.73 -11.01
C SER A 182 -14.23 -12.43 -11.89
N GLN A 183 -13.91 -11.87 -13.06
CA GLN A 183 -12.89 -12.41 -13.98
C GLN A 183 -11.55 -11.67 -13.90
N GLU A 184 -11.40 -10.76 -12.94
CA GLU A 184 -10.22 -9.93 -12.77
C GLU A 184 -9.20 -10.60 -11.82
N LEU A 185 -7.94 -10.59 -12.22
CA LEU A 185 -6.82 -11.12 -11.43
C LEU A 185 -5.90 -10.03 -10.86
N HIS A 186 -6.03 -8.79 -11.38
CA HIS A 186 -5.17 -7.67 -11.01
C HIS A 186 -5.67 -7.00 -9.72
N ASP A 187 -5.21 -7.50 -8.57
CA ASP A 187 -5.66 -7.03 -7.25
C ASP A 187 -4.73 -6.01 -6.59
N VAL A 188 -3.57 -5.69 -7.19
CA VAL A 188 -2.59 -4.78 -6.58
C VAL A 188 -3.18 -3.37 -6.41
N ALA A 189 -3.90 -2.86 -7.40
CA ALA A 189 -4.50 -1.52 -7.33
C ALA A 189 -5.53 -1.42 -6.21
N ILE A 190 -6.46 -2.39 -6.10
CA ILE A 190 -7.47 -2.38 -5.04
C ILE A 190 -6.85 -2.62 -3.66
N LYS A 191 -5.72 -3.33 -3.57
CA LYS A 191 -4.97 -3.49 -2.33
C LYS A 191 -4.32 -2.17 -1.88
N MET A 192 -3.86 -1.34 -2.80
CA MET A 192 -3.38 0.02 -2.48
C MET A 192 -4.53 0.94 -2.03
N VAL A 193 -5.72 0.80 -2.62
CA VAL A 193 -6.94 1.49 -2.15
C VAL A 193 -7.27 1.08 -0.72
N ASP A 194 -7.27 -0.24 -0.41
CA ASP A 194 -7.48 -0.79 0.92
C ASP A 194 -6.55 -0.11 1.97
N HIS A 195 -5.25 -0.04 1.71
CA HIS A 195 -4.28 0.60 2.60
C HIS A 195 -4.60 2.08 2.89
N ILE A 196 -4.95 2.84 1.84
CA ILE A 196 -5.32 4.26 2.00
C ILE A 196 -6.57 4.42 2.86
N LEU A 197 -7.57 3.58 2.63
CA LEU A 197 -8.81 3.64 3.38
C LEU A 197 -8.64 3.20 4.85
N GLU A 198 -7.79 2.19 5.11
CA GLU A 198 -7.41 1.82 6.48
C GLU A 198 -6.70 2.97 7.20
N LEU A 199 -5.76 3.64 6.52
CA LEU A 199 -5.08 4.84 7.05
C LEU A 199 -6.06 5.96 7.39
N LYS A 200 -7.15 6.11 6.59
CA LYS A 200 -8.23 7.08 6.86
C LYS A 200 -9.14 6.65 8.01
N GLY A 201 -9.05 5.41 8.49
CA GLY A 201 -9.85 4.89 9.58
C GLY A 201 -11.10 4.11 9.15
N TYR A 202 -11.21 3.67 7.89
CA TYR A 202 -12.29 2.76 7.50
C TYR A 202 -12.02 1.34 8.00
N GLN A 203 -13.09 0.62 8.33
CA GLN A 203 -13.06 -0.83 8.40
C GLN A 203 -13.16 -1.36 6.97
N ILE A 204 -12.22 -2.22 6.57
CA ILE A 204 -12.18 -2.74 5.21
C ILE A 204 -12.76 -4.14 5.12
N LEU A 205 -13.64 -4.33 4.14
CA LEU A 205 -14.07 -5.62 3.65
C LEU A 205 -13.37 -5.82 2.31
N PHE A 206 -12.43 -6.75 2.24
CA PHE A 206 -11.67 -7.03 1.02
C PHE A 206 -12.02 -8.41 0.49
N SER A 207 -12.58 -8.50 -0.71
CA SER A 207 -13.05 -9.76 -1.27
C SER A 207 -11.95 -10.62 -1.91
N GLY A 208 -10.83 -10.00 -2.32
CA GLY A 208 -9.76 -10.70 -3.04
C GLY A 208 -10.10 -10.93 -4.52
N GLN A 209 -9.26 -11.77 -5.15
CA GLN A 209 -9.39 -12.13 -6.56
C GLN A 209 -10.55 -13.09 -6.81
N MET A 210 -11.10 -13.08 -8.03
CA MET A 210 -12.12 -14.01 -8.52
C MET A 210 -13.33 -14.15 -7.59
N THR A 211 -13.76 -13.08 -6.96
CA THR A 211 -14.91 -13.12 -6.06
C THR A 211 -16.20 -13.15 -6.87
N PRO A 212 -17.02 -14.21 -6.74
CA PRO A 212 -18.29 -14.27 -7.46
C PRO A 212 -19.27 -13.22 -6.94
N SER A 213 -19.99 -12.56 -7.83
CA SER A 213 -21.06 -11.62 -7.46
C SER A 213 -22.31 -12.29 -6.85
N MET A 214 -22.29 -13.63 -6.69
CA MET A 214 -23.38 -14.40 -6.08
C MET A 214 -23.52 -14.08 -4.60
N LYS A 215 -24.75 -13.74 -4.19
CA LYS A 215 -25.12 -13.45 -2.78
C LYS A 215 -24.35 -12.25 -2.18
N ILE A 216 -23.87 -11.34 -3.00
CA ILE A 216 -23.20 -10.11 -2.53
C ILE A 216 -24.16 -9.27 -1.68
N GLU A 217 -25.47 -9.40 -1.86
CA GLU A 217 -26.52 -8.76 -1.05
C GLU A 217 -26.33 -9.03 0.45
N LYS A 218 -25.94 -10.26 0.79
CA LYS A 218 -25.69 -10.64 2.20
C LYS A 218 -24.56 -9.86 2.84
N ILE A 219 -23.58 -9.42 2.06
CA ILE A 219 -22.47 -8.58 2.57
C ILE A 219 -23.03 -7.23 2.99
N PHE A 220 -23.90 -6.64 2.17
CA PHE A 220 -24.55 -5.37 2.51
C PHE A 220 -25.50 -5.49 3.70
N GLU A 221 -26.25 -6.59 3.80
CA GLU A 221 -27.15 -6.88 4.93
C GLU A 221 -26.39 -7.07 6.27
N LEU A 222 -25.20 -7.69 6.24
CA LEU A 222 -24.43 -8.03 7.44
C LEU A 222 -23.48 -6.93 7.89
N TYR A 223 -22.85 -6.24 6.94
CA TYR A 223 -21.75 -5.32 7.24
C TYR A 223 -22.05 -3.86 6.96
N HIS A 224 -23.19 -3.57 6.27
CA HIS A 224 -23.67 -2.22 5.98
C HIS A 224 -22.56 -1.28 5.46
N PRO A 225 -21.84 -1.61 4.38
CA PRO A 225 -20.78 -0.76 3.88
C PRO A 225 -21.33 0.60 3.44
N ASP A 226 -20.67 1.69 3.86
CA ASP A 226 -21.00 3.05 3.44
C ASP A 226 -20.46 3.38 2.06
N ARG A 227 -19.37 2.68 1.69
CA ARG A 227 -18.64 2.90 0.44
C ARG A 227 -18.27 1.58 -0.20
N VAL A 228 -18.31 1.57 -1.52
CA VAL A 228 -17.88 0.44 -2.36
C VAL A 228 -16.81 0.94 -3.32
N TYR A 229 -15.64 0.32 -3.33
CA TYR A 229 -14.58 0.61 -4.27
C TYR A 229 -14.39 -0.57 -5.21
N ILE A 230 -14.54 -0.32 -6.52
CA ILE A 230 -14.45 -1.35 -7.54
C ILE A 230 -13.26 -1.04 -8.45
N SER A 231 -12.32 -1.98 -8.55
CA SER A 231 -11.20 -1.89 -9.49
C SER A 231 -11.39 -2.84 -10.66
N SER A 232 -11.13 -2.37 -11.87
CA SER A 232 -11.07 -3.20 -13.07
C SER A 232 -9.93 -2.75 -13.97
N THR A 233 -9.01 -3.65 -14.27
CA THR A 233 -7.85 -3.42 -15.14
C THR A 233 -8.09 -4.01 -16.52
N ILE A 234 -8.49 -5.29 -16.58
CA ILE A 234 -8.77 -6.01 -17.82
C ILE A 234 -10.22 -6.49 -17.82
N VAL A 235 -10.92 -6.25 -18.92
CA VAL A 235 -12.27 -6.77 -19.17
C VAL A 235 -12.17 -7.84 -20.25
N THR A 236 -12.44 -9.10 -19.87
CA THR A 236 -12.41 -10.24 -20.79
C THR A 236 -13.76 -10.48 -21.46
N ASP A 237 -14.85 -10.21 -20.75
CA ASP A 237 -16.23 -10.28 -21.25
C ASP A 237 -16.99 -9.02 -20.82
N VAL A 238 -17.20 -8.11 -21.76
CA VAL A 238 -17.86 -6.82 -21.52
C VAL A 238 -19.28 -6.99 -21.00
N ASN A 239 -20.05 -7.92 -21.58
CA ASN A 239 -21.45 -8.12 -21.19
C ASN A 239 -21.58 -8.67 -19.76
N LEU A 240 -20.75 -9.66 -19.43
CA LEU A 240 -20.74 -10.22 -18.08
C LEU A 240 -20.28 -9.19 -17.05
N THR A 241 -19.18 -8.46 -17.35
CA THR A 241 -18.65 -7.41 -16.47
C THR A 241 -19.67 -6.30 -16.25
N GLN A 242 -20.38 -5.86 -17.32
CA GLN A 242 -21.44 -4.86 -17.21
C GLN A 242 -22.58 -5.36 -16.31
N ALA A 243 -23.07 -6.57 -16.53
CA ALA A 243 -24.18 -7.13 -15.74
C ALA A 243 -23.82 -7.28 -14.26
N GLU A 244 -22.58 -7.69 -13.95
CA GLU A 244 -22.09 -7.76 -12.56
C GLU A 244 -21.97 -6.36 -11.93
N PHE A 245 -21.41 -5.41 -12.67
CA PHE A 245 -21.29 -4.02 -12.22
C PHE A 245 -22.66 -3.41 -11.90
N ASP A 246 -23.60 -3.53 -12.83
CA ASP A 246 -24.97 -3.01 -12.65
C ASP A 246 -25.63 -3.63 -11.42
N LYS A 247 -25.49 -4.94 -11.24
CA LYS A 247 -26.00 -5.64 -10.05
C LYS A 247 -25.42 -5.09 -8.77
N ILE A 248 -24.08 -4.88 -8.70
CA ILE A 248 -23.42 -4.32 -7.51
C ILE A 248 -23.94 -2.91 -7.23
N CYS A 249 -24.07 -2.07 -8.27
CA CYS A 249 -24.58 -0.71 -8.14
C CYS A 249 -26.01 -0.67 -7.65
N TYR A 250 -26.91 -1.53 -8.16
CA TYR A 250 -28.32 -1.61 -7.68
C TYR A 250 -28.37 -1.99 -6.19
N ILE A 251 -27.55 -2.96 -5.76
CA ILE A 251 -27.50 -3.37 -4.36
C ILE A 251 -26.94 -2.23 -3.51
N ALA A 252 -25.84 -1.59 -3.93
CA ALA A 252 -25.25 -0.47 -3.22
C ALA A 252 -26.27 0.68 -3.04
N GLN A 253 -27.00 1.03 -4.11
CA GLN A 253 -28.05 2.05 -4.08
C GLN A 253 -29.17 1.68 -3.10
N ALA A 254 -29.64 0.44 -3.10
CA ALA A 254 -30.70 -0.03 -2.20
C ALA A 254 -30.29 0.05 -0.73
N HIS A 255 -29.00 -0.04 -0.42
CA HIS A 255 -28.42 0.07 0.93
C HIS A 255 -27.84 1.45 1.25
N GLY A 256 -27.96 2.44 0.34
CA GLY A 256 -27.45 3.80 0.53
C GLY A 256 -25.93 3.92 0.48
N ALA A 257 -25.23 2.92 -0.05
CA ALA A 257 -23.78 2.93 -0.22
C ALA A 257 -23.36 3.69 -1.47
N ARG A 258 -22.26 4.45 -1.40
CA ARG A 258 -21.68 5.17 -2.54
C ARG A 258 -20.64 4.30 -3.23
N VAL A 259 -20.67 4.27 -4.57
CA VAL A 259 -19.76 3.48 -5.39
C VAL A 259 -18.67 4.36 -5.98
N PHE A 260 -17.43 3.92 -5.86
CA PHE A 260 -16.27 4.53 -6.48
C PHE A 260 -15.63 3.50 -7.41
N VAL A 261 -15.24 3.92 -8.61
CA VAL A 261 -14.69 3.02 -9.62
C VAL A 261 -13.30 3.48 -10.04
N GLY A 262 -12.40 2.55 -10.37
CA GLY A 262 -11.06 2.84 -10.83
C GLY A 262 -10.50 1.77 -11.75
N GLY A 263 -9.46 2.14 -12.51
CA GLY A 263 -8.80 1.27 -13.46
C GLY A 263 -9.29 1.46 -14.91
N GLN A 264 -8.44 0.99 -15.84
CA GLN A 264 -8.67 1.19 -17.27
C GLN A 264 -9.78 0.30 -17.85
N GLY A 265 -10.16 -0.78 -17.17
CA GLY A 265 -11.30 -1.62 -17.58
C GLY A 265 -12.61 -0.85 -17.67
N PHE A 266 -12.77 0.22 -16.87
CA PHE A 266 -13.91 1.12 -16.95
C PHE A 266 -13.97 2.00 -18.21
N ASN A 267 -13.00 1.91 -19.12
CA ASN A 267 -13.12 2.48 -20.46
C ASN A 267 -13.99 1.63 -21.38
N GLN A 268 -14.30 0.39 -21.03
CA GLN A 268 -14.98 -0.60 -21.85
C GLN A 268 -16.42 -0.86 -21.40
N ILE A 269 -16.83 -0.40 -20.23
CA ILE A 269 -18.18 -0.58 -19.67
C ILE A 269 -18.79 0.78 -19.31
N ASP A 270 -20.13 0.82 -19.30
CA ASP A 270 -20.86 1.99 -18.84
C ASP A 270 -20.93 2.00 -17.30
N PHE A 271 -20.47 3.07 -16.70
CA PHE A 271 -20.51 3.28 -15.26
C PHE A 271 -21.38 4.47 -14.83
N SER A 272 -22.25 4.94 -15.71
CA SER A 272 -23.18 6.06 -15.47
C SER A 272 -24.41 5.63 -14.63
N HIS A 273 -24.16 4.99 -13.48
CA HIS A 273 -25.21 4.56 -12.54
C HIS A 273 -25.36 5.58 -11.40
N PRO A 274 -26.59 5.87 -10.90
CA PRO A 274 -26.81 6.84 -9.81
C PRO A 274 -26.06 6.57 -8.50
N ALA A 275 -25.72 5.33 -8.23
CA ALA A 275 -24.91 4.97 -7.05
C ALA A 275 -23.42 5.34 -7.22
N VAL A 276 -22.95 5.56 -8.46
CA VAL A 276 -21.55 5.90 -8.73
C VAL A 276 -21.31 7.37 -8.39
N GLU A 277 -20.52 7.59 -7.36
CA GLU A 277 -20.14 8.93 -6.91
C GLU A 277 -19.06 9.52 -7.82
N LYS A 278 -18.01 8.71 -8.09
CA LYS A 278 -16.85 9.19 -8.85
C LYS A 278 -16.05 8.05 -9.46
N ARG A 279 -15.48 8.30 -10.66
CA ARG A 279 -14.33 7.53 -11.15
C ARG A 279 -13.04 8.16 -10.63
N LEU A 280 -12.18 7.32 -10.04
CA LEU A 280 -10.90 7.71 -9.46
C LEU A 280 -9.76 7.31 -10.40
N GLY A 281 -8.94 8.28 -10.77
CA GLY A 281 -7.80 8.10 -11.67
C GLY A 281 -6.47 7.95 -10.97
N THR A 282 -6.37 8.42 -9.72
CA THR A 282 -5.14 8.40 -8.91
C THR A 282 -5.41 7.95 -7.49
N PHE A 283 -4.37 7.55 -6.77
CA PHE A 283 -4.47 7.22 -5.35
C PHE A 283 -4.62 8.47 -4.47
N GLU A 284 -4.16 9.63 -4.93
CA GLU A 284 -4.49 10.91 -4.29
C GLU A 284 -6.01 11.16 -4.30
N GLU A 285 -6.71 10.89 -5.40
CA GLU A 285 -8.17 10.99 -5.44
C GLU A 285 -8.86 10.00 -4.50
N VAL A 286 -8.31 8.79 -4.29
CA VAL A 286 -8.79 7.86 -3.26
C VAL A 286 -8.62 8.45 -1.87
N TYR A 287 -7.48 9.08 -1.60
CA TYR A 287 -7.23 9.72 -0.32
C TYR A 287 -8.17 10.90 -0.05
N LEU A 288 -8.54 11.65 -1.09
CA LEU A 288 -9.44 12.81 -1.01
C LEU A 288 -10.94 12.46 -1.08
N SER A 289 -11.29 11.21 -1.44
CA SER A 289 -12.68 10.75 -1.57
C SER A 289 -13.46 10.61 -0.26
#